data_fa97bc2eab6803287aedb93c95147bcb
#
_entry.id   fa97bc2eab6803287aedb93c95147bcb
#
_cell.length_a   1.000
_cell.length_b   1.000
_cell.length_c   1.000
_cell.angle_alpha   90.00
_cell.angle_beta   90.00
_cell.angle_gamma   90.00
#
_symmetry.space_group_name_H-M   'P 1'
#
loop_
_entity.id
_entity.type
_entity.pdbx_description
1 polymer ?
#
loop_
_entity_poly.entity_id
_entity_poly.type
_entity_poly.pdbx_seq_one_letter_code
_entity_poly.pdbx_strand_id
1 'polypeptide(L)'
;PSKKPRKSFFDTGNYRKCPDDYLLKLRELRYSEKTLKTYKGAFEEFINYYHEAELSAINEAMIIDFLRYLVMERQVSTSYQNQSINAIKFYYERVLGGQRKVYLIERPIKEKTLPIVLNVKEIGSLLNATENIKHKAILMLGYSAGLRVSELINVRLRDIDSKRMQVRIEQSKGKKDRYSLLSNRLLAVLREYFKIHKPKEWLFEGIGGGQYSVRSIQEIMSAAVKKAGIKKKVTVHTLRHSFATHLLEQGTDLRYIQSLLGHESSKTTEIYTHITTKGFDQIVSPLDKLENI
;
A
#
# COMPACT_ATOMS: atom_id res chain seq x y z
N PRO A 1 15.81 -6.81 -17.95
CA PRO A 1 15.09 -6.57 -19.19
C PRO A 1 14.75 -5.08 -19.27
N SER A 2 15.40 -4.38 -20.20
CA SER A 2 15.14 -2.96 -20.47
C SER A 2 13.71 -2.82 -20.97
N LYS A 3 12.89 -2.02 -20.27
CA LYS A 3 11.55 -1.68 -20.74
C LYS A 3 11.68 -1.03 -22.12
N LYS A 4 11.05 -1.62 -23.14
CA LYS A 4 10.95 -0.97 -24.44
C LYS A 4 10.35 0.44 -24.24
N PRO A 5 10.90 1.48 -24.91
CA PRO A 5 10.38 2.84 -24.76
C PRO A 5 8.91 2.87 -25.17
N ARG A 6 8.12 3.75 -24.52
CA ARG A 6 6.81 4.14 -25.03
C ARG A 6 7.03 4.54 -26.49
N LYS A 7 6.27 3.97 -27.45
CA LYS A 7 6.14 4.63 -28.75
C LYS A 7 5.80 6.08 -28.43
N SER A 8 6.64 7.01 -28.87
CA SER A 8 6.46 8.42 -28.56
C SER A 8 5.31 8.95 -29.42
N PHE A 9 4.07 8.66 -28.97
CA PHE A 9 2.88 9.36 -29.47
C PHE A 9 2.93 10.85 -29.12
N PHE A 10 3.88 11.26 -28.28
CA PHE A 10 4.08 12.63 -27.87
C PHE A 10 4.73 13.53 -28.96
N ASP A 11 5.38 12.92 -29.97
CA ASP A 11 6.09 13.67 -31.00
C ASP A 11 5.27 13.98 -32.28
N THR A 12 4.03 13.50 -32.37
CA THR A 12 3.21 13.62 -33.59
C THR A 12 2.17 14.73 -33.47
N GLY A 13 2.36 15.87 -32.95
CA GLY A 13 1.42 17.02 -32.99
C GLY A 13 -0.06 16.80 -32.66
N ASN A 14 -0.52 15.55 -32.68
CA ASN A 14 -1.91 15.09 -32.51
C ASN A 14 -2.17 14.38 -31.17
N TYR A 15 -1.44 14.74 -30.11
CA TYR A 15 -1.69 14.13 -28.80
C TYR A 15 -3.07 14.47 -28.25
N ARG A 16 -3.90 13.44 -28.06
CA ARG A 16 -5.24 13.58 -27.47
C ARG A 16 -5.15 13.61 -25.96
N LYS A 17 -5.62 14.69 -25.36
CA LYS A 17 -5.78 14.80 -23.91
C LYS A 17 -7.01 14.03 -23.43
N CYS A 18 -6.97 13.59 -22.18
CA CYS A 18 -8.12 13.00 -21.52
C CYS A 18 -9.32 13.97 -21.54
N PRO A 19 -10.53 13.53 -21.90
CA PRO A 19 -11.71 14.38 -21.91
C PRO A 19 -11.99 15.00 -20.54
N ASP A 20 -12.45 16.26 -20.52
CA ASP A 20 -12.74 16.98 -19.29
C ASP A 20 -13.83 16.28 -18.45
N ASP A 21 -14.86 15.74 -19.10
CA ASP A 21 -15.91 14.97 -18.44
C ASP A 21 -15.40 13.75 -17.68
N TYR A 22 -14.34 13.12 -18.17
CA TYR A 22 -13.69 12.01 -17.49
C TYR A 22 -13.08 12.46 -16.16
N LEU A 23 -12.36 13.58 -16.19
CA LEU A 23 -11.72 14.12 -14.98
C LEU A 23 -12.75 14.68 -13.99
N LEU A 24 -13.79 15.34 -14.52
CA LEU A 24 -14.91 15.85 -13.74
C LEU A 24 -15.59 14.69 -12.99
N LYS A 25 -15.91 13.62 -13.71
CA LYS A 25 -16.58 12.44 -13.14
C LYS A 25 -15.76 11.76 -12.04
N LEU A 26 -14.45 11.66 -12.20
CA LEU A 26 -13.56 11.16 -11.15
C LEU A 26 -13.61 12.04 -9.89
N ARG A 27 -13.65 13.39 -10.06
CA ARG A 27 -13.74 14.33 -8.93
C ARG A 27 -15.10 14.29 -8.25
N GLU A 28 -16.20 14.23 -9.00
CA GLU A 28 -17.56 14.05 -8.45
C GLU A 28 -17.64 12.81 -7.55
N LEU A 29 -17.03 11.71 -7.99
CA LEU A 29 -16.96 10.46 -7.23
C LEU A 29 -15.88 10.47 -6.14
N ARG A 30 -15.24 11.61 -5.91
CA ARG A 30 -14.24 11.84 -4.86
C ARG A 30 -13.06 10.87 -4.89
N TYR A 31 -12.61 10.52 -6.09
CA TYR A 31 -11.36 9.77 -6.24
C TYR A 31 -10.15 10.58 -5.77
N SER A 32 -9.13 9.91 -5.23
CA SER A 32 -7.90 10.59 -4.79
C SER A 32 -7.12 11.17 -5.97
N GLU A 33 -6.39 12.26 -5.76
CA GLU A 33 -5.52 12.87 -6.79
C GLU A 33 -4.54 11.85 -7.41
N LYS A 34 -4.04 10.92 -6.60
CA LYS A 34 -3.20 9.83 -7.09
C LYS A 34 -3.96 8.93 -8.06
N THR A 35 -5.22 8.61 -7.77
CA THR A 35 -6.07 7.79 -8.66
C THR A 35 -6.39 8.57 -9.93
N LEU A 36 -6.73 9.86 -9.82
CA LEU A 36 -6.95 10.73 -10.97
C LEU A 36 -5.75 10.69 -11.93
N LYS A 37 -4.53 10.92 -11.40
CA LYS A 37 -3.30 10.89 -12.20
C LYS A 37 -3.06 9.55 -12.87
N THR A 38 -3.32 8.46 -12.15
CA THR A 38 -3.13 7.10 -12.67
C THR A 38 -4.14 6.78 -13.78
N TYR A 39 -5.43 7.07 -13.54
CA TYR A 39 -6.49 6.80 -14.50
C TYR A 39 -6.34 7.68 -15.75
N LYS A 40 -6.06 8.98 -15.54
CA LYS A 40 -5.76 9.90 -16.64
C LYS A 40 -4.65 9.36 -17.54
N GLY A 41 -3.50 9.02 -16.97
CA GLY A 41 -2.35 8.55 -17.75
C GLY A 41 -2.62 7.23 -18.49
N ALA A 42 -3.32 6.29 -17.87
CA ALA A 42 -3.68 5.02 -18.50
C ALA A 42 -4.74 5.21 -19.61
N PHE A 43 -5.69 6.11 -19.42
CA PHE A 43 -6.72 6.41 -20.41
C PHE A 43 -6.12 7.23 -21.58
N GLU A 44 -5.26 8.19 -21.31
CA GLU A 44 -4.54 8.93 -22.37
C GLU A 44 -3.69 8.00 -23.24
N GLU A 45 -3.03 6.99 -22.67
CA GLU A 45 -2.30 6.00 -23.47
C GLU A 45 -3.24 5.22 -24.40
N PHE A 46 -4.43 4.84 -23.90
CA PHE A 46 -5.44 4.13 -24.70
C PHE A 46 -5.99 4.98 -25.87
N ILE A 47 -6.39 6.22 -25.61
CA ILE A 47 -6.99 7.07 -26.67
C ILE A 47 -5.95 7.53 -27.69
N ASN A 48 -4.68 7.58 -27.33
CA ASN A 48 -3.60 7.88 -28.25
C ASN A 48 -3.15 6.66 -29.05
N TYR A 49 -3.37 5.44 -28.57
CA TYR A 49 -3.19 4.23 -29.36
C TYR A 49 -4.19 4.18 -30.53
N TYR A 50 -5.39 4.71 -30.34
CA TYR A 50 -6.44 4.89 -31.36
C TYR A 50 -6.66 6.37 -31.69
N HIS A 51 -5.58 7.10 -31.99
CA HIS A 51 -5.63 8.56 -32.20
C HIS A 51 -6.54 9.01 -33.34
N GLU A 52 -6.77 8.17 -34.36
CA GLU A 52 -7.63 8.44 -35.50
C GLU A 52 -9.10 8.04 -35.25
N ALA A 53 -9.37 7.20 -34.26
CA ALA A 53 -10.73 6.70 -34.02
C ALA A 53 -11.50 7.62 -33.08
N GLU A 54 -12.80 7.82 -33.38
CA GLU A 54 -13.72 8.44 -32.43
C GLU A 54 -13.93 7.52 -31.21
N LEU A 55 -13.95 8.09 -29.99
CA LEU A 55 -14.09 7.31 -28.76
C LEU A 55 -15.39 6.50 -28.71
N SER A 56 -16.44 7.00 -29.32
CA SER A 56 -17.74 6.32 -29.44
C SER A 56 -17.71 5.12 -30.39
N ALA A 57 -16.80 5.10 -31.36
CA ALA A 57 -16.64 4.03 -32.33
C ALA A 57 -15.73 2.89 -31.83
N ILE A 58 -14.99 3.09 -30.74
CA ILE A 58 -14.12 2.05 -30.17
C ILE A 58 -14.99 0.95 -29.56
N ASN A 59 -14.85 -0.26 -30.08
CA ASN A 59 -15.58 -1.45 -29.66
C ASN A 59 -14.75 -2.35 -28.74
N GLU A 60 -15.34 -3.44 -28.25
CA GLU A 60 -14.71 -4.39 -27.34
C GLU A 60 -13.46 -5.06 -27.95
N ALA A 61 -13.51 -5.43 -29.23
CA ALA A 61 -12.38 -6.05 -29.92
C ALA A 61 -11.15 -5.13 -29.93
N MET A 62 -11.36 -3.83 -30.17
CA MET A 62 -10.30 -2.82 -30.11
C MET A 62 -9.73 -2.68 -28.69
N ILE A 63 -10.58 -2.72 -27.66
CA ILE A 63 -10.09 -2.68 -26.27
C ILE A 63 -9.21 -3.90 -25.97
N ILE A 64 -9.64 -5.09 -26.37
CA ILE A 64 -8.87 -6.35 -26.20
C ILE A 64 -7.54 -6.26 -26.95
N ASP A 65 -7.53 -5.73 -28.17
CA ASP A 65 -6.31 -5.55 -28.96
C ASP A 65 -5.31 -4.60 -28.29
N PHE A 66 -5.77 -3.47 -27.79
CA PHE A 66 -4.92 -2.57 -26.98
C PHE A 66 -4.34 -3.27 -25.74
N LEU A 67 -5.14 -4.06 -25.02
CA LEU A 67 -4.65 -4.79 -23.85
C LEU A 67 -3.63 -5.87 -24.23
N ARG A 68 -3.80 -6.52 -25.39
CA ARG A 68 -2.82 -7.44 -25.95
C ARG A 68 -1.51 -6.71 -26.29
N TYR A 69 -1.58 -5.54 -26.91
CA TYR A 69 -0.42 -4.67 -27.17
C TYR A 69 0.32 -4.32 -25.87
N LEU A 70 -0.39 -3.95 -24.80
CA LEU A 70 0.23 -3.66 -23.50
C LEU A 70 1.04 -4.84 -22.96
N VAL A 71 0.53 -6.06 -23.11
CA VAL A 71 1.16 -7.28 -22.59
C VAL A 71 2.28 -7.75 -23.49
N MET A 72 2.02 -7.92 -24.78
CA MET A 72 2.93 -8.59 -25.70
C MET A 72 4.07 -7.68 -26.19
N GLU A 73 3.74 -6.42 -26.51
CA GLU A 73 4.74 -5.49 -27.04
C GLU A 73 5.35 -4.59 -25.95
N ARG A 74 4.48 -4.03 -25.07
CA ARG A 74 4.93 -3.12 -24.00
C ARG A 74 5.45 -3.84 -22.77
N GLN A 75 5.15 -5.13 -22.60
CA GLN A 75 5.57 -5.94 -21.45
C GLN A 75 5.28 -5.25 -20.10
N VAL A 76 4.09 -4.65 -19.99
CA VAL A 76 3.69 -3.95 -18.76
C VAL A 76 3.44 -4.93 -17.61
N SER A 77 3.52 -4.42 -16.39
CA SER A 77 3.17 -5.25 -15.21
C SER A 77 1.68 -5.58 -15.18
N THR A 78 1.31 -6.72 -14.59
CA THR A 78 -0.06 -7.13 -14.28
C THR A 78 -0.86 -6.02 -13.59
N SER A 79 -0.21 -5.26 -12.71
CA SER A 79 -0.84 -4.13 -12.01
C SER A 79 -1.19 -3.00 -12.97
N TYR A 80 -0.29 -2.67 -13.91
CA TYR A 80 -0.55 -1.62 -14.90
C TYR A 80 -1.66 -2.03 -15.87
N GLN A 81 -1.66 -3.27 -16.35
CA GLN A 81 -2.74 -3.81 -17.18
C GLN A 81 -4.10 -3.68 -16.49
N ASN A 82 -4.21 -4.08 -15.20
CA ASN A 82 -5.43 -3.92 -14.43
C ASN A 82 -5.86 -2.45 -14.24
N GLN A 83 -4.90 -1.54 -14.08
CA GLN A 83 -5.19 -0.11 -14.00
C GLN A 83 -5.73 0.43 -15.33
N SER A 84 -5.15 0.01 -16.46
CA SER A 84 -5.63 0.37 -17.80
C SER A 84 -7.05 -0.15 -18.04
N ILE A 85 -7.33 -1.41 -17.71
CA ILE A 85 -8.68 -1.97 -17.77
C ILE A 85 -9.67 -1.13 -16.97
N ASN A 86 -9.33 -0.80 -15.71
CA ASN A 86 -10.22 -0.01 -14.85
C ASN A 86 -10.41 1.42 -15.36
N ALA A 87 -9.38 2.05 -15.93
CA ALA A 87 -9.46 3.39 -16.50
C ALA A 87 -10.37 3.42 -17.74
N ILE A 88 -10.23 2.43 -18.63
CA ILE A 88 -11.07 2.29 -19.84
C ILE A 88 -12.53 2.02 -19.44
N LYS A 89 -12.76 1.04 -18.54
CA LYS A 89 -14.10 0.72 -18.01
C LYS A 89 -14.76 1.93 -17.37
N PHE A 90 -14.01 2.73 -16.63
CA PHE A 90 -14.54 3.93 -15.99
C PHE A 90 -15.13 4.90 -17.04
N TYR A 91 -14.47 5.10 -18.17
CA TYR A 91 -14.98 5.96 -19.24
C TYR A 91 -16.30 5.43 -19.80
N TYR A 92 -16.31 4.20 -20.28
CA TYR A 92 -17.48 3.65 -20.96
C TYR A 92 -18.67 3.40 -20.02
N GLU A 93 -18.44 3.01 -18.76
CA GLU A 93 -19.49 2.70 -17.80
C GLU A 93 -19.98 3.91 -16.99
N ARG A 94 -19.10 4.89 -16.71
CA ARG A 94 -19.42 5.98 -15.79
C ARG A 94 -19.51 7.35 -16.43
N VAL A 95 -18.78 7.57 -17.51
CA VAL A 95 -18.79 8.84 -18.21
C VAL A 95 -19.85 8.82 -19.30
N LEU A 96 -19.84 7.80 -20.18
CA LEU A 96 -20.82 7.66 -21.25
C LEU A 96 -22.17 7.09 -20.80
N GLY A 97 -22.32 6.69 -19.54
CA GLY A 97 -23.59 6.16 -19.00
C GLY A 97 -23.99 4.82 -19.62
N GLY A 98 -23.06 4.13 -20.30
CA GLY A 98 -23.31 2.82 -20.90
C GLY A 98 -23.70 1.79 -19.85
N GLN A 99 -24.57 0.83 -20.24
CA GLN A 99 -24.83 -0.33 -19.39
C GLN A 99 -23.49 -0.92 -18.96
N ARG A 100 -23.41 -1.50 -17.74
CA ARG A 100 -22.28 -2.31 -17.31
C ARG A 100 -22.05 -3.42 -18.33
N LYS A 101 -21.37 -3.08 -19.40
CA LYS A 101 -20.83 -4.08 -20.30
C LYS A 101 -19.75 -4.76 -19.49
N VAL A 102 -20.07 -5.94 -19.01
CA VAL A 102 -19.05 -6.87 -18.53
C VAL A 102 -18.24 -7.18 -19.79
N TYR A 103 -17.27 -6.30 -20.07
CA TYR A 103 -16.26 -6.67 -21.04
C TYR A 103 -15.65 -7.94 -20.47
N LEU A 104 -15.78 -9.06 -21.17
CA LEU A 104 -15.14 -10.33 -20.89
C LEU A 104 -13.62 -10.18 -21.08
N ILE A 105 -13.06 -9.12 -20.53
CA ILE A 105 -11.63 -8.91 -20.51
C ILE A 105 -11.09 -9.82 -19.43
N GLU A 106 -10.46 -10.89 -19.86
CA GLU A 106 -9.72 -11.76 -18.95
C GLU A 106 -8.70 -10.93 -18.18
N ARG A 107 -8.87 -10.92 -16.86
CA ARG A 107 -7.91 -10.23 -16.00
C ARG A 107 -6.68 -11.10 -15.87
N PRO A 108 -5.48 -10.50 -15.88
CA PRO A 108 -4.26 -11.27 -15.69
C PRO A 108 -4.32 -12.03 -14.36
N ILE A 109 -3.89 -13.29 -14.41
CA ILE A 109 -3.76 -14.14 -13.22
C ILE A 109 -2.75 -13.48 -12.30
N LYS A 110 -3.19 -13.14 -11.10
CA LYS A 110 -2.31 -12.55 -10.09
C LYS A 110 -1.57 -13.65 -9.36
N GLU A 111 -0.27 -13.71 -9.52
CA GLU A 111 0.56 -14.58 -8.69
C GLU A 111 0.39 -14.20 -7.20
N LYS A 112 0.04 -15.19 -6.39
CA LYS A 112 -0.07 -15.01 -4.94
C LYS A 112 1.32 -15.24 -4.33
N THR A 113 2.11 -14.17 -4.24
CA THR A 113 3.37 -14.22 -3.49
C THR A 113 3.10 -13.91 -2.03
N LEU A 114 3.68 -14.71 -1.13
CA LEU A 114 3.62 -14.44 0.30
C LEU A 114 4.38 -13.15 0.61
N PRO A 115 3.87 -12.32 1.53
CA PRO A 115 4.57 -11.11 1.93
C PRO A 115 5.90 -11.45 2.63
N ILE A 116 6.89 -10.61 2.38
CA ILE A 116 8.18 -10.68 3.06
C ILE A 116 7.99 -10.19 4.50
N VAL A 117 8.47 -11.00 5.46
CA VAL A 117 8.45 -10.72 6.88
C VAL A 117 9.88 -10.71 7.41
N LEU A 118 10.18 -9.74 8.26
CA LEU A 118 11.40 -9.70 9.07
C LEU A 118 11.15 -10.45 10.37
N ASN A 119 12.06 -11.31 10.78
CA ASN A 119 12.00 -11.93 12.11
C ASN A 119 12.38 -10.91 13.21
N VAL A 120 12.14 -11.28 14.46
CA VAL A 120 12.38 -10.39 15.61
C VAL A 120 13.85 -9.92 15.70
N LYS A 121 14.82 -10.77 15.36
CA LYS A 121 16.25 -10.41 15.36
C LYS A 121 16.55 -9.39 14.25
N GLU A 122 16.00 -9.59 13.05
CA GLU A 122 16.14 -8.65 11.92
C GLU A 122 15.52 -7.28 12.23
N ILE A 123 14.34 -7.25 12.89
CA ILE A 123 13.74 -6.00 13.39
C ILE A 123 14.67 -5.32 14.39
N GLY A 124 15.21 -6.06 15.34
CA GLY A 124 16.18 -5.54 16.30
C GLY A 124 17.40 -4.92 15.62
N SER A 125 18.01 -5.65 14.67
CA SER A 125 19.15 -5.16 13.89
C SER A 125 18.83 -3.90 13.10
N LEU A 126 17.65 -3.84 12.45
CA LEU A 126 17.18 -2.68 11.71
C LEU A 126 17.08 -1.42 12.59
N LEU A 127 16.44 -1.56 13.76
CA LEU A 127 16.24 -0.46 14.69
C LEU A 127 17.56 -0.01 15.35
N ASN A 128 18.46 -0.95 15.66
CA ASN A 128 19.77 -0.64 16.25
C ASN A 128 20.71 0.04 15.23
N ALA A 129 20.64 -0.33 13.95
CA ALA A 129 21.39 0.31 12.89
C ALA A 129 20.92 1.75 12.60
N THR A 130 19.77 2.18 13.15
CA THR A 130 19.20 3.51 12.94
C THR A 130 19.59 4.44 14.09
N GLU A 131 20.64 5.26 13.91
CA GLU A 131 21.19 6.14 14.95
C GLU A 131 20.34 7.40 15.16
N ASN A 132 19.83 8.00 14.08
CA ASN A 132 19.02 9.20 14.17
C ASN A 132 17.70 8.90 14.90
N ILE A 133 17.46 9.59 16.02
CA ILE A 133 16.32 9.34 16.91
C ILE A 133 14.97 9.52 16.21
N LYS A 134 14.83 10.50 15.29
CA LYS A 134 13.64 10.74 14.51
C LYS A 134 13.37 9.57 13.54
N HIS A 135 14.41 9.13 12.84
CA HIS A 135 14.32 8.00 11.92
C HIS A 135 13.98 6.70 12.66
N LYS A 136 14.61 6.48 13.80
CA LYS A 136 14.35 5.34 14.69
C LYS A 136 12.91 5.35 15.18
N ALA A 137 12.40 6.50 15.65
CA ALA A 137 11.00 6.66 16.07
C ALA A 137 10.00 6.37 14.94
N ILE A 138 10.28 6.83 13.72
CA ILE A 138 9.46 6.55 12.52
C ILE A 138 9.38 5.04 12.27
N LEU A 139 10.52 4.34 12.24
CA LEU A 139 10.55 2.89 11.97
C LEU A 139 9.90 2.10 13.12
N MET A 140 10.15 2.51 14.37
CA MET A 140 9.51 1.90 15.54
C MET A 140 7.98 2.06 15.50
N LEU A 141 7.48 3.23 15.17
CA LEU A 141 6.03 3.46 15.03
C LEU A 141 5.43 2.62 13.90
N GLY A 142 6.11 2.57 12.76
CA GLY A 142 5.70 1.73 11.63
C GLY A 142 5.57 0.26 11.97
N TYR A 143 6.49 -0.27 12.78
CA TYR A 143 6.47 -1.65 13.25
C TYR A 143 5.48 -1.86 14.41
N SER A 144 5.59 -1.08 15.50
CA SER A 144 4.85 -1.38 16.74
C SER A 144 3.35 -1.09 16.67
N ALA A 145 2.92 -0.23 15.73
CA ALA A 145 1.51 0.09 15.49
C ALA A 145 0.99 -0.44 14.14
N GLY A 146 1.85 -1.06 13.33
CA GLY A 146 1.49 -1.64 12.04
C GLY A 146 0.96 -0.63 11.03
N LEU A 147 1.50 0.59 11.00
CA LEU A 147 1.01 1.69 10.16
C LEU A 147 1.39 1.55 8.70
N ARG A 148 0.49 2.00 7.80
CA ARG A 148 0.84 2.25 6.40
C ARG A 148 1.75 3.48 6.30
N VAL A 149 2.59 3.57 5.27
CA VAL A 149 3.46 4.74 5.09
C VAL A 149 2.69 6.06 5.02
N SER A 150 1.51 6.05 4.39
CA SER A 150 0.62 7.22 4.36
C SER A 150 0.04 7.58 5.72
N GLU A 151 -0.17 6.61 6.60
CA GLU A 151 -0.62 6.83 7.96
C GLU A 151 0.52 7.39 8.81
N LEU A 152 1.75 6.88 8.66
CA LEU A 152 2.94 7.38 9.38
C LEU A 152 3.17 8.88 9.19
N ILE A 153 3.01 9.40 7.97
CA ILE A 153 3.19 10.82 7.70
C ILE A 153 2.03 11.68 8.22
N ASN A 154 0.87 11.08 8.49
CA ASN A 154 -0.35 11.77 8.93
C ASN A 154 -0.56 11.76 10.44
N VAL A 155 0.26 11.05 11.21
CA VAL A 155 0.14 11.04 12.68
C VAL A 155 0.49 12.40 13.24
N ARG A 156 -0.39 12.93 14.09
CA ARG A 156 -0.18 14.18 14.81
C ARG A 156 0.22 13.92 16.26
N LEU A 157 0.75 14.93 16.91
CA LEU A 157 1.08 14.83 18.34
C LEU A 157 -0.12 14.43 19.20
N ARG A 158 -1.29 14.99 18.91
CA ARG A 158 -2.56 14.70 19.62
C ARG A 158 -3.05 13.26 19.46
N ASP A 159 -2.52 12.53 18.48
CA ASP A 159 -2.93 11.15 18.21
C ASP A 159 -2.20 10.12 19.08
N ILE A 160 -1.23 10.57 19.90
CA ILE A 160 -0.48 9.74 20.83
C ILE A 160 -1.15 9.80 22.21
N ASP A 161 -1.90 8.77 22.57
CA ASP A 161 -2.49 8.63 23.90
C ASP A 161 -1.59 7.79 24.80
N SER A 162 -0.74 8.48 25.56
CA SER A 162 0.19 7.83 26.51
C SER A 162 -0.50 7.28 27.76
N LYS A 163 -1.74 7.68 28.08
CA LYS A 163 -2.50 7.14 29.20
C LYS A 163 -3.14 5.80 28.85
N ARG A 164 -3.71 5.70 27.65
CA ARG A 164 -4.32 4.47 27.14
C ARG A 164 -3.34 3.56 26.40
N MET A 165 -2.12 4.02 26.18
CA MET A 165 -1.09 3.34 25.39
C MET A 165 -1.58 3.00 23.97
N GLN A 166 -2.17 3.98 23.29
CA GLN A 166 -2.76 3.87 21.98
C GLN A 166 -2.30 4.97 21.03
N VAL A 167 -2.29 4.64 19.74
CA VAL A 167 -2.10 5.60 18.64
C VAL A 167 -3.40 5.68 17.86
N ARG A 168 -3.98 6.86 17.74
CA ARG A 168 -5.13 7.12 16.88
C ARG A 168 -4.67 7.29 15.44
N ILE A 169 -5.34 6.66 14.51
CA ILE A 169 -5.10 6.78 13.08
C ILE A 169 -6.36 7.37 12.45
N GLU A 170 -6.29 8.67 12.13
CA GLU A 170 -7.39 9.38 11.48
C GLU A 170 -7.50 8.98 10.01
N GLN A 171 -8.74 8.89 9.50
CA GLN A 171 -9.07 8.70 8.08
C GLN A 171 -8.24 7.62 7.37
N SER A 172 -8.10 6.48 7.99
CA SER A 172 -7.54 5.30 7.36
C SER A 172 -8.33 4.95 6.08
N LYS A 173 -7.89 3.97 5.31
CA LYS A 173 -8.59 3.53 4.09
C LYS A 173 -10.08 3.32 4.40
N GLY A 174 -10.98 4.00 3.66
CA GLY A 174 -12.43 3.99 3.91
C GLY A 174 -12.92 5.12 4.83
N LYS A 175 -12.08 6.11 5.19
CA LYS A 175 -12.41 7.27 6.05
C LYS A 175 -12.88 6.90 7.46
N LYS A 176 -12.48 5.73 7.98
CA LYS A 176 -12.77 5.32 9.35
C LYS A 176 -11.54 5.51 10.22
N ASP A 177 -11.75 6.06 11.41
CA ASP A 177 -10.71 6.14 12.44
C ASP A 177 -10.51 4.76 13.07
N ARG A 178 -9.28 4.48 13.50
CA ARG A 178 -8.95 3.31 14.30
C ARG A 178 -7.87 3.62 15.31
N TYR A 179 -7.76 2.76 16.29
CA TYR A 179 -6.67 2.80 17.27
C TYR A 179 -5.73 1.62 17.06
N SER A 180 -4.44 1.84 17.32
CA SER A 180 -3.43 0.80 17.35
C SER A 180 -2.56 0.92 18.59
N LEU A 181 -1.64 -0.03 18.77
CA LEU A 181 -0.83 -0.16 19.98
C LEU A 181 0.27 0.90 20.03
N LEU A 182 0.48 1.47 21.22
CA LEU A 182 1.65 2.28 21.57
C LEU A 182 2.49 1.49 22.56
N SER A 183 3.66 1.00 22.16
CA SER A 183 4.54 0.28 23.07
C SER A 183 5.28 1.22 24.02
N ASN A 184 5.60 0.75 25.23
CA ASN A 184 6.39 1.52 26.22
C ASN A 184 7.76 1.95 25.65
N ARG A 185 8.41 1.05 24.89
CA ARG A 185 9.70 1.36 24.26
C ARG A 185 9.58 2.49 23.23
N LEU A 186 8.52 2.46 22.42
CA LEU A 186 8.26 3.54 21.45
C LEU A 186 7.98 4.86 22.19
N LEU A 187 7.14 4.84 23.22
CA LEU A 187 6.80 6.05 23.97
C LEU A 187 8.05 6.69 24.59
N ALA A 188 9.00 5.90 25.12
CA ALA A 188 10.28 6.42 25.63
C ALA A 188 11.06 7.16 24.52
N VAL A 189 11.22 6.53 23.35
CA VAL A 189 11.93 7.13 22.21
C VAL A 189 11.19 8.37 21.68
N LEU A 190 9.85 8.37 21.65
CA LEU A 190 9.07 9.55 21.26
C LEU A 190 9.24 10.72 22.21
N ARG A 191 9.34 10.46 23.52
CA ARG A 191 9.60 11.51 24.53
C ARG A 191 11.00 12.15 24.36
N GLU A 192 12.02 11.34 24.10
CA GLU A 192 13.37 11.84 23.79
C GLU A 192 13.38 12.64 22.48
N TYR A 193 12.75 12.10 21.43
CA TYR A 193 12.59 12.78 20.16
C TYR A 193 11.89 14.14 20.34
N PHE A 194 10.81 14.19 21.13
CA PHE A 194 10.07 15.41 21.39
C PHE A 194 10.92 16.47 22.11
N LYS A 195 11.73 16.08 23.08
CA LYS A 195 12.64 17.01 23.79
C LYS A 195 13.63 17.68 22.84
N ILE A 196 14.14 16.94 21.86
CA ILE A 196 15.18 17.41 20.92
C ILE A 196 14.57 18.24 19.79
N HIS A 197 13.51 17.74 19.17
CA HIS A 197 12.97 18.30 17.92
C HIS A 197 11.77 19.23 18.11
N LYS A 198 11.06 19.14 19.24
CA LYS A 198 9.90 19.97 19.61
C LYS A 198 8.89 20.16 18.47
N PRO A 199 8.41 19.08 17.85
CA PRO A 199 7.43 19.18 16.76
C PRO A 199 6.16 19.89 17.25
N LYS A 200 5.47 20.61 16.34
CA LYS A 200 4.33 21.46 16.71
C LYS A 200 2.98 20.83 16.36
N GLU A 201 2.86 20.29 15.17
CA GLU A 201 1.61 19.73 14.66
C GLU A 201 1.74 18.24 14.32
N TRP A 202 2.60 17.92 13.38
CA TRP A 202 2.84 16.54 12.95
C TRP A 202 3.78 15.85 13.92
N LEU A 203 3.52 14.57 14.20
CA LEU A 203 4.44 13.81 15.05
C LEU A 203 5.87 13.82 14.48
N PHE A 204 5.98 13.71 13.14
CA PHE A 204 7.24 13.83 12.42
C PHE A 204 7.14 14.96 11.39
N GLU A 205 7.82 16.05 11.67
CA GLU A 205 7.88 17.21 10.78
C GLU A 205 9.05 17.13 9.81
N GLY A 206 8.81 17.57 8.57
CA GLY A 206 9.82 17.78 7.56
C GLY A 206 10.61 19.08 7.77
N ILE A 207 11.47 19.42 6.81
CA ILE A 207 12.17 20.70 6.79
C ILE A 207 11.12 21.80 6.65
N GLY A 208 11.20 22.80 7.54
CA GLY A 208 10.22 23.91 7.56
C GLY A 208 8.93 23.64 8.34
N GLY A 209 8.82 22.54 9.11
CA GLY A 209 7.69 22.27 9.99
C GLY A 209 6.48 21.64 9.31
N GLY A 210 6.56 21.37 8.01
CA GLY A 210 5.49 20.69 7.27
C GLY A 210 5.50 19.18 7.46
N GLN A 211 4.51 18.51 6.85
CA GLN A 211 4.36 17.07 6.86
C GLN A 211 5.59 16.35 6.28
N TYR A 212 5.98 15.24 6.88
CA TYR A 212 7.09 14.42 6.39
C TYR A 212 6.73 13.72 5.07
N SER A 213 7.69 13.58 4.14
CA SER A 213 7.36 12.97 2.84
C SER A 213 7.39 11.44 2.89
N VAL A 214 6.51 10.80 2.11
CA VAL A 214 6.53 9.34 1.92
C VAL A 214 7.89 8.88 1.39
N ARG A 215 8.48 9.65 0.47
CA ARG A 215 9.78 9.33 -0.12
C ARG A 215 10.89 9.32 0.92
N SER A 216 10.92 10.34 1.80
CA SER A 216 11.90 10.39 2.89
C SER A 216 11.81 9.17 3.82
N ILE A 217 10.59 8.72 4.16
CA ILE A 217 10.42 7.50 4.98
C ILE A 217 10.94 6.26 4.23
N GLN A 218 10.70 6.16 2.93
CA GLN A 218 11.22 5.06 2.10
C GLN A 218 12.76 5.07 2.04
N GLU A 219 13.37 6.25 1.95
CA GLU A 219 14.81 6.42 1.97
C GLU A 219 15.42 6.05 3.33
N ILE A 220 14.78 6.47 4.44
CA ILE A 220 15.15 6.05 5.79
C ILE A 220 15.14 4.52 5.91
N MET A 221 14.07 3.88 5.45
CA MET A 221 13.95 2.43 5.48
C MET A 221 15.04 1.75 4.67
N SER A 222 15.29 2.22 3.44
CA SER A 222 16.34 1.68 2.57
C SER A 222 17.72 1.80 3.18
N ALA A 223 18.04 2.96 3.76
CA ALA A 223 19.32 3.19 4.44
C ALA A 223 19.49 2.27 5.67
N ALA A 224 18.45 2.13 6.50
CA ALA A 224 18.45 1.26 7.66
C ALA A 224 18.65 -0.22 7.30
N VAL A 225 17.95 -0.70 6.26
CA VAL A 225 18.09 -2.07 5.73
C VAL A 225 19.50 -2.35 5.27
N LYS A 226 20.09 -1.41 4.49
CA LYS A 226 21.47 -1.53 4.02
C LYS A 226 22.46 -1.57 5.20
N LYS A 227 22.31 -0.67 6.18
CA LYS A 227 23.18 -0.58 7.36
C LYS A 227 23.04 -1.80 8.28
N ALA A 228 21.85 -2.38 8.38
CA ALA A 228 21.60 -3.60 9.14
C ALA A 228 22.07 -4.89 8.44
N GLY A 229 22.55 -4.82 7.20
CA GLY A 229 22.99 -5.98 6.43
C GLY A 229 21.87 -6.94 6.04
N ILE A 230 20.62 -6.48 5.98
CA ILE A 230 19.46 -7.31 5.66
C ILE A 230 19.39 -7.54 4.14
N LYS A 231 19.49 -8.80 3.71
CA LYS A 231 19.51 -9.18 2.28
C LYS A 231 18.11 -9.25 1.65
N LYS A 232 17.05 -9.31 2.46
CA LYS A 232 15.66 -9.36 1.97
C LYS A 232 15.27 -8.05 1.31
N LYS A 233 14.37 -8.12 0.30
CA LYS A 233 13.79 -6.92 -0.34
C LYS A 233 12.72 -6.29 0.56
N VAL A 234 13.14 -5.43 1.47
CA VAL A 234 12.32 -4.86 2.54
C VAL A 234 11.80 -3.47 2.17
N THR A 235 10.57 -3.19 2.54
CA THR A 235 9.91 -1.89 2.39
C THR A 235 9.27 -1.46 3.71
N VAL A 236 8.79 -0.23 3.82
CA VAL A 236 8.02 0.23 5.00
C VAL A 236 6.81 -0.67 5.25
N HIS A 237 6.20 -1.20 4.20
CA HIS A 237 5.05 -2.10 4.33
C HIS A 237 5.43 -3.46 4.95
N THR A 238 6.69 -3.87 4.80
CA THR A 238 7.22 -5.08 5.45
C THR A 238 7.18 -4.97 6.98
N LEU A 239 7.36 -3.76 7.55
CA LEU A 239 7.23 -3.57 9.01
C LEU A 239 5.82 -3.91 9.49
N ARG A 240 4.82 -3.48 8.74
CA ARG A 240 3.42 -3.80 9.03
C ARG A 240 3.10 -5.29 8.87
N HIS A 241 3.67 -5.95 7.85
CA HIS A 241 3.53 -7.40 7.70
C HIS A 241 4.18 -8.13 8.87
N SER A 242 5.39 -7.71 9.28
CA SER A 242 6.08 -8.29 10.43
C SER A 242 5.31 -8.09 11.74
N PHE A 243 4.73 -6.90 11.96
CA PHE A 243 3.85 -6.65 13.11
C PHE A 243 2.69 -7.64 13.17
N ALA A 244 1.95 -7.79 12.05
CA ALA A 244 0.80 -8.67 12.00
C ALA A 244 1.19 -10.14 12.21
N THR A 245 2.27 -10.58 11.56
CA THR A 245 2.78 -11.96 11.69
C THR A 245 3.22 -12.24 13.12
N HIS A 246 4.00 -11.33 13.74
CA HIS A 246 4.47 -11.52 15.11
C HIS A 246 3.34 -11.51 16.15
N LEU A 247 2.28 -10.71 15.95
CA LEU A 247 1.09 -10.77 16.80
C LEU A 247 0.38 -12.13 16.68
N LEU A 248 0.25 -12.63 15.47
CA LEU A 248 -0.37 -13.93 15.22
C LEU A 248 0.46 -15.07 15.85
N GLU A 249 1.79 -15.03 15.72
CA GLU A 249 2.72 -15.96 16.35
C GLU A 249 2.70 -15.92 17.88
N GLN A 250 2.28 -14.78 18.46
CA GLN A 250 2.04 -14.62 19.90
C GLN A 250 0.66 -15.09 20.35
N GLY A 251 -0.16 -15.60 19.44
CA GLY A 251 -1.51 -16.12 19.75
C GLY A 251 -2.61 -15.06 19.72
N THR A 252 -2.33 -13.84 19.19
CA THR A 252 -3.38 -12.83 19.06
C THR A 252 -4.41 -13.26 18.01
N ASP A 253 -5.69 -13.21 18.36
CA ASP A 253 -6.77 -13.54 17.45
C ASP A 253 -6.74 -12.66 16.18
N LEU A 254 -7.00 -13.29 15.03
CA LEU A 254 -6.93 -12.66 13.72
C LEU A 254 -7.88 -11.47 13.57
N ARG A 255 -9.03 -11.47 14.26
CA ARG A 255 -10.00 -10.36 14.26
C ARG A 255 -9.45 -9.11 14.93
N TYR A 256 -8.70 -9.29 16.03
CA TYR A 256 -8.01 -8.15 16.67
C TYR A 256 -6.91 -7.61 15.78
N ILE A 257 -6.13 -8.47 15.13
CA ILE A 257 -5.11 -8.04 14.15
C ILE A 257 -5.77 -7.30 13.00
N GLN A 258 -6.90 -7.79 12.48
CA GLN A 258 -7.68 -7.12 11.44
C GLN A 258 -8.10 -5.71 11.86
N SER A 259 -8.62 -5.57 13.08
CA SER A 259 -9.05 -4.29 13.66
C SER A 259 -7.86 -3.32 13.81
N LEU A 260 -6.75 -3.76 14.42
CA LEU A 260 -5.53 -2.97 14.60
C LEU A 260 -4.97 -2.48 13.26
N LEU A 261 -5.02 -3.31 12.23
CA LEU A 261 -4.56 -2.96 10.89
C LEU A 261 -5.58 -2.11 10.11
N GLY A 262 -6.86 -2.12 10.46
CA GLY A 262 -7.93 -1.47 9.70
C GLY A 262 -8.10 -2.10 8.31
N HIS A 263 -8.21 -3.43 8.24
CA HIS A 263 -8.57 -4.16 7.04
C HIS A 263 -10.08 -4.31 6.96
N GLU A 264 -10.69 -3.85 5.88
CA GLU A 264 -12.13 -3.98 5.64
C GLU A 264 -12.55 -5.45 5.40
N SER A 265 -11.64 -6.26 4.84
CA SER A 265 -11.89 -7.66 4.53
C SER A 265 -10.93 -8.56 5.30
N SER A 266 -11.46 -9.64 5.90
CA SER A 266 -10.69 -10.69 6.55
C SER A 266 -9.68 -11.32 5.62
N LYS A 267 -10.02 -11.49 4.33
CA LYS A 267 -9.12 -12.02 3.28
C LYS A 267 -7.77 -11.31 3.21
N THR A 268 -7.73 -10.01 3.57
CA THR A 268 -6.48 -9.25 3.60
C THR A 268 -5.61 -9.62 4.80
N THR A 269 -6.21 -10.10 5.89
CA THR A 269 -5.53 -10.50 7.12
C THR A 269 -5.18 -11.99 7.10
N GLU A 270 -5.99 -12.80 6.45
CA GLU A 270 -5.79 -14.25 6.27
C GLU A 270 -4.45 -14.60 5.61
N ILE A 271 -3.85 -13.69 4.84
CA ILE A 271 -2.52 -13.92 4.25
C ILE A 271 -1.44 -14.19 5.31
N TYR A 272 -1.63 -13.72 6.54
CA TYR A 272 -0.66 -13.94 7.62
C TYR A 272 -0.74 -15.36 8.19
N THR A 273 -1.87 -16.05 8.07
CA THR A 273 -2.00 -17.45 8.51
C THR A 273 -1.15 -18.42 7.67
N HIS A 274 -0.84 -18.03 6.43
CA HIS A 274 0.02 -18.82 5.54
C HIS A 274 1.53 -18.58 5.76
N ILE A 275 1.88 -17.62 6.61
CA ILE A 275 3.28 -17.23 6.86
C ILE A 275 3.78 -17.79 8.18
N THR A 276 2.89 -17.95 9.16
CA THR A 276 3.24 -18.42 10.49
C THR A 276 3.45 -19.94 10.50
N THR A 277 4.58 -20.38 11.01
CA THR A 277 4.86 -21.79 11.26
C THR A 277 4.39 -22.24 12.64
N LYS A 278 4.32 -21.32 13.60
CA LYS A 278 3.98 -21.61 15.01
C LYS A 278 2.54 -22.07 15.26
N GLY A 279 1.62 -21.84 14.34
CA GLY A 279 0.25 -22.33 14.48
C GLY A 279 0.16 -23.85 14.50
N PHE A 280 1.01 -24.53 13.74
CA PHE A 280 1.04 -25.99 13.69
C PHE A 280 1.78 -26.60 14.87
N ASP A 281 2.82 -25.96 15.39
CA ASP A 281 3.61 -26.44 16.52
C ASP A 281 2.84 -26.42 17.86
N GLN A 282 1.74 -25.65 17.94
CA GLN A 282 0.86 -25.56 19.11
C GLN A 282 -0.41 -26.43 18.98
N ILE A 283 -0.66 -27.01 17.82
CA ILE A 283 -1.81 -27.88 17.59
C ILE A 283 -1.43 -29.29 18.06
N VAL A 284 -1.90 -29.64 19.24
CA VAL A 284 -1.79 -31.00 19.76
C VAL A 284 -2.90 -31.84 19.14
N SER A 285 -2.55 -32.99 18.58
CA SER A 285 -3.53 -33.93 18.03
C SER A 285 -4.59 -34.28 19.10
N PRO A 286 -5.89 -34.29 18.74
CA PRO A 286 -6.91 -34.78 19.68
C PRO A 286 -6.60 -36.17 20.20
N LEU A 287 -5.93 -37.02 19.43
CA LEU A 287 -5.52 -38.36 19.83
C LEU A 287 -4.50 -38.34 20.98
N ASP A 288 -3.59 -37.36 20.99
CA ASP A 288 -2.59 -37.22 22.07
C ASP A 288 -3.20 -36.71 23.41
N LYS A 289 -4.49 -36.32 23.40
CA LYS A 289 -5.26 -35.90 24.57
C LYS A 289 -6.17 -36.99 25.12
N LEU A 290 -6.21 -38.15 24.44
CA LEU A 290 -6.99 -39.27 24.93
C LEU A 290 -6.19 -40.01 26.01
N GLU A 291 -6.68 -39.94 27.28
CA GLU A 291 -6.16 -40.74 28.36
C GLU A 291 -6.77 -42.14 28.23
N ASN A 292 -5.95 -43.19 28.20
CA ASN A 292 -6.34 -44.60 28.20
C ASN A 292 -6.85 -45.17 26.85
N ILE A 293 -6.00 -45.21 25.86
CA ILE A 293 -6.14 -46.17 24.73
C ILE A 293 -5.14 -47.32 24.91
#